data_e93776ffb78a3ded11cbc5111d935508
#
_entry.id   e93776ffb78a3ded11cbc5111d935508
#
_cell.length_a   1.000
_cell.length_b   1.000
_cell.length_c   1.000
_cell.angle_alpha   90.00
_cell.angle_beta   90.00
_cell.angle_gamma   90.00
#
_symmetry.space_group_name_H-M   'P 1'
#
loop_
_entity.id
_entity.type
_entity.pdbx_description
1 polymer ?
#
loop_
_entity_poly.entity_id
_entity_poly.type
_entity_poly.pdbx_seq_one_letter_code
_entity_poly.pdbx_strand_id
1 'polypeptide(L)'
;MATPEFIVSLRQKIGHEQLWLPGVSIIVVDDAGRLLLGRRADNGQWAVVSGIPEPGEQPATAIRRECLEETGVDVEVLAITGVTAGEPFA
;
A
#
# COMPACT_ATOMS: atom_id res chain seq x y z
N MET A 1 2.85 -5.35 6.41
CA MET A 1 1.58 -5.39 5.66
C MET A 1 1.20 -6.84 5.42
N ALA A 2 -0.01 -7.19 5.74
CA ALA A 2 -0.51 -8.53 5.48
C ALA A 2 -0.87 -8.70 4.00
N THR A 3 -0.57 -9.87 3.44
CA THR A 3 -0.95 -10.18 2.06
C THR A 3 -2.47 -10.34 1.97
N PRO A 4 -3.16 -9.64 1.05
CA PRO A 4 -4.60 -9.82 0.88
C PRO A 4 -4.98 -11.25 0.55
N GLU A 5 -6.15 -11.67 1.03
CA GLU A 5 -6.63 -13.04 0.84
C GLU A 5 -6.75 -13.42 -0.64
N PHE A 6 -7.19 -12.51 -1.50
CA PHE A 6 -7.31 -12.79 -2.93
C PHE A 6 -5.96 -13.10 -3.59
N ILE A 7 -4.87 -12.49 -3.09
CA ILE A 7 -3.51 -12.78 -3.57
C ILE A 7 -3.10 -14.19 -3.12
N VAL A 8 -3.35 -14.54 -1.87
CA VAL A 8 -3.06 -15.87 -1.34
C VAL A 8 -3.78 -16.94 -2.18
N SER A 9 -5.07 -16.73 -2.44
CA SER A 9 -5.87 -17.62 -3.26
C SER A 9 -5.35 -17.76 -4.69
N LEU A 10 -4.98 -16.62 -5.29
CA LEU A 10 -4.45 -16.61 -6.67
C LEU A 10 -3.10 -17.33 -6.74
N ARG A 11 -2.22 -17.13 -5.75
CA ARG A 11 -0.91 -17.80 -5.70
C ARG A 11 -1.04 -19.32 -5.62
N GLN A 12 -2.08 -19.84 -5.02
CA GLN A 12 -2.35 -21.28 -5.02
C GLN A 12 -2.57 -21.84 -6.42
N LYS A 13 -3.04 -21.01 -7.35
CA LYS A 13 -3.32 -21.39 -8.75
C LYS A 13 -2.14 -21.15 -9.68
N ILE A 14 -1.41 -20.07 -9.49
CA ILE A 14 -0.34 -19.65 -10.42
C ILE A 14 1.07 -19.89 -9.86
N GLY A 15 1.21 -20.23 -8.58
CA GLY A 15 2.51 -20.43 -7.95
C GLY A 15 3.35 -19.18 -7.94
N HIS A 16 4.55 -19.25 -8.49
CA HIS A 16 5.50 -18.13 -8.54
C HIS A 16 5.54 -17.41 -9.89
N GLU A 17 4.55 -17.66 -10.77
CA GLU A 17 4.47 -16.90 -12.01
C GLU A 17 4.34 -15.41 -11.74
N GLN A 18 4.86 -14.60 -12.68
CA GLN A 18 4.80 -13.16 -12.57
C GLN A 18 3.34 -12.69 -12.50
N LEU A 19 3.05 -11.86 -11.51
CA LEU A 19 1.72 -11.30 -11.29
C LEU A 19 1.78 -9.80 -11.46
N TRP A 20 0.94 -9.25 -12.33
CA TRP A 20 0.79 -7.83 -12.50
C TRP A 20 -0.25 -7.32 -11.49
N LEU A 21 0.20 -6.45 -10.56
CA LEU A 21 -0.65 -5.95 -9.50
C LEU A 21 -0.58 -4.43 -9.41
N PRO A 22 -1.73 -3.76 -9.19
CA PRO A 22 -1.69 -2.39 -8.75
C PRO A 22 -1.27 -2.31 -7.30
N GLY A 23 -0.59 -1.23 -6.95
CA GLY A 23 -0.29 -0.87 -5.58
C GLY A 23 -0.68 0.57 -5.33
N VAL A 24 -0.82 0.93 -4.07
CA VAL A 24 -1.07 2.31 -3.64
C VAL A 24 -0.08 2.67 -2.55
N SER A 25 0.36 3.93 -2.57
CA SER A 25 1.18 4.52 -1.51
C SER A 25 0.64 5.90 -1.19
N ILE A 26 0.90 6.39 0.01
CA ILE A 26 0.45 7.71 0.41
C ILE A 26 1.57 8.51 1.05
N ILE A 27 1.61 9.80 0.72
CA ILE A 27 2.42 10.78 1.42
C ILE A 27 1.48 11.52 2.36
N VAL A 28 1.65 11.31 3.67
CA VAL A 28 0.81 11.91 4.71
C VAL A 28 1.59 13.03 5.36
N VAL A 29 0.99 14.23 5.34
CA VAL A 29 1.59 15.44 5.90
C VAL A 29 0.65 16.01 6.95
N ASP A 30 1.17 16.36 8.11
CA ASP A 30 0.41 17.04 9.14
C ASP A 30 0.46 18.58 8.95
N ASP A 31 -0.24 19.31 9.82
CA ASP A 31 -0.31 20.77 9.74
C ASP A 31 1.04 21.46 9.98
N ALA A 32 2.00 20.77 10.60
CA ALA A 32 3.36 21.26 10.81
C ALA A 32 4.31 20.88 9.67
N GLY A 33 3.83 20.22 8.62
CA GLY A 33 4.65 19.79 7.49
C GLY A 33 5.46 18.52 7.73
N ARG A 34 5.17 17.78 8.79
CA ARG A 34 5.85 16.51 9.09
C ARG A 34 5.24 15.37 8.30
N LEU A 35 6.09 14.45 7.86
CA LEU A 35 5.67 13.26 7.13
C LEU A 35 5.42 12.09 8.08
N LEU A 36 4.38 11.32 7.81
CA LEU A 36 4.13 10.05 8.49
C LEU A 36 4.91 8.94 7.80
N LEU A 37 5.79 8.29 8.53
CA LEU A 37 6.54 7.13 8.05
C LEU A 37 6.29 5.94 8.97
N GLY A 38 6.25 4.74 8.37
CA GLY A 38 6.20 3.50 9.10
C GLY A 38 7.55 2.81 9.07
N ARG A 39 7.93 2.17 10.17
CA ARG A 39 9.12 1.35 10.21
C ARG A 39 8.75 -0.08 9.85
N ARG A 40 9.37 -0.63 8.81
CA ARG A 40 9.11 -1.99 8.35
C ARG A 40 9.61 -3.01 9.37
N ALA A 41 8.76 -4.00 9.66
CA ALA A 41 9.11 -5.07 10.59
C ALA A 41 10.13 -6.05 10.00
N ASP A 42 10.17 -6.20 8.67
CA ASP A 42 11.03 -7.16 7.99
C ASP A 42 12.50 -6.71 7.88
N ASN A 43 12.75 -5.42 7.68
CA ASN A 43 14.11 -4.91 7.48
C ASN A 43 14.45 -3.68 8.34
N GLY A 44 13.52 -3.20 9.15
CA GLY A 44 13.72 -2.04 10.01
C GLY A 44 13.83 -0.69 9.30
N GLN A 45 13.62 -0.65 8.00
CA GLN A 45 13.68 0.58 7.21
C GLN A 45 12.39 1.40 7.34
N TRP A 46 12.55 2.72 7.28
CA TRP A 46 11.42 3.64 7.25
C TRP A 46 10.87 3.76 5.85
N ALA A 47 9.56 3.78 5.73
CA ALA A 47 8.87 3.86 4.44
C ALA A 47 7.55 4.59 4.58
N VAL A 48 7.04 5.10 3.46
CA VAL A 48 5.67 5.60 3.39
C VAL A 48 4.70 4.42 3.49
N VAL A 49 3.45 4.71 3.89
CA VAL A 49 2.41 3.69 3.97
C VAL A 49 2.03 3.25 2.56
N SER A 50 1.96 1.95 2.36
CA SER A 50 1.65 1.33 1.06
C SER A 50 0.72 0.15 1.25
N GLY A 51 0.03 -0.24 0.19
CA GLY A 51 -0.83 -1.40 0.22
C GLY A 51 -1.27 -1.84 -1.15
N ILE A 52 -2.05 -2.91 -1.19
CA ILE A 52 -2.65 -3.47 -2.39
C ILE A 52 -4.15 -3.25 -2.31
N PRO A 53 -4.77 -2.57 -3.29
CA PRO A 53 -6.22 -2.44 -3.31
C PRO A 53 -6.89 -3.81 -3.40
N GLU A 54 -7.99 -3.97 -2.69
CA GLU A 54 -8.85 -5.13 -2.87
C GLU A 54 -9.62 -5.05 -4.20
N PRO A 55 -10.02 -6.19 -4.80
CA PRO A 55 -10.84 -6.16 -6.01
C PRO A 55 -12.08 -5.28 -5.85
N GLY A 56 -12.27 -4.34 -6.78
CA GLY A 56 -13.39 -3.40 -6.75
C GLY A 56 -13.20 -2.17 -5.85
N GLU A 57 -12.11 -2.12 -5.10
CA GLU A 57 -11.84 -1.00 -4.20
C GLU A 57 -11.17 0.15 -4.96
N GLN A 58 -11.63 1.38 -4.74
CA GLN A 58 -11.00 2.56 -5.33
C GLN A 58 -9.66 2.85 -4.66
N PRO A 59 -8.66 3.38 -5.40
CA PRO A 59 -7.34 3.64 -4.84
C PRO A 59 -7.36 4.54 -3.58
N ALA A 60 -8.14 5.60 -3.57
CA ALA A 60 -8.24 6.50 -2.42
C ALA A 60 -8.82 5.79 -1.19
N THR A 61 -9.83 4.94 -1.39
CA THR A 61 -10.42 4.14 -0.33
C THR A 61 -9.42 3.13 0.21
N ALA A 62 -8.71 2.46 -0.69
CA ALA A 62 -7.69 1.47 -0.34
C ALA A 62 -6.59 2.06 0.54
N ILE A 63 -6.04 3.19 0.14
CA ILE A 63 -4.90 3.76 0.87
C ILE A 63 -5.32 4.37 2.20
N ARG A 64 -6.52 4.93 2.30
CA ARG A 64 -7.07 5.40 3.57
C ARG A 64 -7.26 4.24 4.54
N ARG A 65 -7.79 3.12 4.07
CA ARG A 65 -7.95 1.90 4.84
C ARG A 65 -6.61 1.37 5.33
N GLU A 66 -5.64 1.22 4.42
CA GLU A 66 -4.31 0.72 4.76
C GLU A 66 -3.59 1.61 5.79
N CYS A 67 -3.69 2.92 5.63
CA CYS A 67 -3.10 3.86 6.58
C CYS A 67 -3.69 3.70 7.97
N LEU A 68 -5.01 3.60 8.07
CA LEU A 68 -5.71 3.41 9.34
C LEU A 68 -5.32 2.07 9.98
N GLU A 69 -5.28 0.99 9.21
CA GLU A 69 -4.91 -0.34 9.69
C GLU A 69 -3.45 -0.38 10.17
N GLU A 70 -2.53 0.21 9.42
CA GLU A 70 -1.10 0.11 9.72
C GLU A 70 -0.63 1.10 10.77
N THR A 71 -1.22 2.29 10.85
CA THR A 71 -0.74 3.36 11.71
C THR A 71 -1.75 3.85 12.76
N GLY A 72 -3.02 3.51 12.61
CA GLY A 72 -4.09 4.05 13.45
C GLY A 72 -4.48 5.48 13.11
N VAL A 73 -3.91 6.06 12.05
CA VAL A 73 -4.19 7.44 11.64
C VAL A 73 -5.23 7.44 10.53
N ASP A 74 -6.33 8.18 10.74
CA ASP A 74 -7.32 8.42 9.69
C ASP A 74 -6.89 9.66 8.90
N VAL A 75 -6.83 9.51 7.58
CA VAL A 75 -6.33 10.55 6.67
C VAL A 75 -7.41 10.98 5.69
N GLU A 76 -7.29 12.20 5.19
CA GLU A 76 -8.05 12.68 4.04
C GLU A 76 -7.16 12.60 2.80
N VAL A 77 -7.64 11.92 1.75
CA VAL A 77 -6.91 11.81 0.49
C VAL A 77 -7.29 12.99 -0.40
N LEU A 78 -6.32 13.84 -0.71
CA LEU A 78 -6.56 15.09 -1.42
C LEU A 78 -6.34 14.98 -2.92
N ALA A 79 -5.29 14.28 -3.36
CA ALA A 79 -4.91 14.23 -4.77
C ALA A 79 -4.00 13.05 -5.06
N ILE A 80 -3.93 12.67 -6.33
CA ILE A 80 -2.89 11.78 -6.86
C ILE A 80 -1.67 12.64 -7.19
N THR A 81 -0.50 12.24 -6.67
CA THR A 81 0.76 12.96 -6.92
C THR A 81 1.62 12.27 -7.97
N GLY A 82 1.36 11.01 -8.30
CA GLY A 82 2.08 10.31 -9.34
C GLY A 82 1.54 8.92 -9.60
N VAL A 83 1.84 8.43 -10.80
CA VAL A 83 1.56 7.04 -11.20
C VAL A 83 2.83 6.53 -11.87
N THR A 84 3.34 5.41 -11.40
CA THR A 84 4.59 4.83 -11.91
C THR A 84 4.43 3.34 -12.17
N ALA A 85 5.34 2.80 -12.94
CA ALA A 85 5.49 1.36 -13.10
C ALA A 85 6.87 0.96 -12.59
N GLY A 86 6.90 -0.05 -11.74
CA GLY A 86 8.15 -0.55 -11.17
C GLY A 86 8.66 -1.79 -11.89
N GLU A 87 9.92 -2.13 -11.60
CA GLU A 87 10.49 -3.38 -12.04
C GLU A 87 9.81 -4.55 -11.33
N PRO A 88 9.64 -5.70 -12.01
CA PRO A 88 9.16 -6.89 -11.33
C PRO A 88 10.15 -7.32 -10.23
N PHE A 89 9.62 -7.79 -9.12
CA PHE A 89 10.45 -8.38 -8.07
C PHE A 89 10.05 -9.83 -7.84
N ALA A 90 11.06 -10.58 -7.47
CA ALA A 90 10.92 -12.02 -7.23
C ALA A 90 10.11 -12.32 -5.97
#